data_e190070b4534f946095730334dc1b32a
#
_entry.id   e190070b4534f946095730334dc1b32a
#
_cell.length_a   1.000
_cell.length_b   1.000
_cell.length_c   1.000
_cell.angle_alpha   90.00
_cell.angle_beta   90.00
_cell.angle_gamma   90.00
#
_symmetry.space_group_name_H-M   'P 1'
#
loop_
_entity.id
_entity.type
_entity.pdbx_description
1 polymer ?
#
loop_
_entity_poly.entity_id
_entity_poly.type
_entity_poly.pdbx_seq_one_letter_code
_entity_poly.pdbx_strand_id
1 'polypeptide(L)'
;MLNFLNFSIKFLIIFLITILLFAFSTLWYFSIGLPDYKKLSNYQPPISSRVYSADGKLIAEYAIEKRLFVPFESIPDIVINSFLSAEDKNFFNHPGVDAKGILRATFKNIKNISQNKRLEGASTITQQVAKNFLLTNEVSMKRKVKEAILAFRIERAYTKERILELYLNQIYLGQGTYGIAAASLEYFDKSIKELTYSDSALLAALPKAPSKYNPHRYPEVAKFRRNLVLQNLEENNFISKQKLDEFQNLQLNLKKRKIEIVNEANSYTEEVRRSVNENYGFEKLYSQGLSIRTPLNISYQIQAIKSLRKGIENYDRRHGWRGPLTNKIKYKNWKNLLDKIKLIQH
;
A
#
# COMPACT_ATOMS: atom_id res chain seq x y z
N MET A 1 -52.15 -35.77 -11.51
CA MET A 1 -51.19 -35.20 -10.53
C MET A 1 -49.73 -35.72 -10.77
N LEU A 2 -49.51 -36.98 -10.95
CA LEU A 2 -48.17 -37.57 -11.20
C LEU A 2 -47.48 -37.03 -12.47
N ASN A 3 -48.24 -36.89 -13.58
CA ASN A 3 -47.69 -36.38 -14.86
C ASN A 3 -47.28 -34.90 -14.79
N PHE A 4 -48.00 -34.10 -14.02
CA PHE A 4 -47.63 -32.71 -13.78
C PHE A 4 -46.38 -32.55 -12.92
N LEU A 5 -46.23 -33.40 -11.89
CA LEU A 5 -45.06 -33.44 -11.03
C LEU A 5 -43.82 -33.88 -11.82
N ASN A 6 -43.94 -34.94 -12.65
CA ASN A 6 -42.86 -35.37 -13.55
C ASN A 6 -42.49 -34.32 -14.60
N PHE A 7 -43.42 -33.54 -15.12
CA PHE A 7 -43.14 -32.47 -16.05
C PHE A 7 -42.38 -31.31 -15.34
N SER A 8 -42.81 -30.92 -14.14
CA SER A 8 -42.16 -29.87 -13.34
C SER A 8 -40.75 -30.26 -12.97
N ILE A 9 -40.51 -31.53 -12.59
CA ILE A 9 -39.17 -32.06 -12.27
C ILE A 9 -38.27 -32.03 -13.52
N LYS A 10 -38.76 -32.50 -14.67
CA LYS A 10 -37.97 -32.46 -15.92
C LYS A 10 -37.63 -31.02 -16.33
N PHE A 11 -38.57 -30.09 -16.22
CA PHE A 11 -38.33 -28.67 -16.50
C PHE A 11 -37.28 -28.09 -15.55
N LEU A 12 -37.36 -28.40 -14.25
CA LEU A 12 -36.37 -27.96 -13.28
C LEU A 12 -34.96 -28.49 -13.59
N ILE A 13 -34.86 -29.78 -13.97
CA ILE A 13 -33.58 -30.40 -14.34
C ILE A 13 -33.00 -29.75 -15.60
N ILE A 14 -33.81 -29.55 -16.65
CA ILE A 14 -33.36 -28.90 -17.90
C ILE A 14 -32.91 -27.46 -17.59
N PHE A 15 -33.67 -26.72 -16.79
CA PHE A 15 -33.32 -25.37 -16.37
C PHE A 15 -31.97 -25.34 -15.62
N LEU A 16 -31.76 -26.27 -14.70
CA LEU A 16 -30.54 -26.40 -13.93
C LEU A 16 -29.32 -26.74 -14.82
N ILE A 17 -29.51 -27.67 -15.79
CA ILE A 17 -28.48 -28.01 -16.77
C ILE A 17 -28.15 -26.82 -17.65
N THR A 18 -29.15 -26.06 -18.10
CA THR A 18 -28.93 -24.85 -18.92
C THR A 18 -28.13 -23.80 -18.16
N ILE A 19 -28.45 -23.58 -16.89
CA ILE A 19 -27.68 -22.67 -16.02
C ILE A 19 -26.23 -23.15 -15.86
N LEU A 20 -26.02 -24.46 -15.63
CA LEU A 20 -24.67 -25.02 -15.51
C LEU A 20 -23.86 -24.89 -16.79
N LEU A 21 -24.47 -25.16 -17.96
CA LEU A 21 -23.82 -25.00 -19.26
C LEU A 21 -23.48 -23.56 -19.55
N PHE A 22 -24.37 -22.62 -19.21
CA PHE A 22 -24.11 -21.20 -19.35
C PHE A 22 -22.98 -20.72 -18.42
N ALA A 23 -22.97 -21.17 -17.18
CA ALA A 23 -21.91 -20.87 -16.25
C ALA A 23 -20.55 -21.44 -16.71
N PHE A 24 -20.54 -22.68 -17.18
CA PHE A 24 -19.34 -23.33 -17.72
C PHE A 24 -18.82 -22.61 -18.96
N SER A 25 -19.69 -22.29 -19.92
CA SER A 25 -19.34 -21.54 -21.13
C SER A 25 -18.77 -20.16 -20.79
N THR A 26 -19.38 -19.47 -19.84
CA THR A 26 -18.88 -18.17 -19.36
C THR A 26 -17.50 -18.29 -18.72
N LEU A 27 -17.31 -19.26 -17.81
CA LEU A 27 -16.01 -19.50 -17.18
C LEU A 27 -14.96 -19.90 -18.21
N TRP A 28 -15.30 -20.71 -19.20
CA TRP A 28 -14.40 -21.11 -20.27
C TRP A 28 -13.99 -19.91 -21.13
N TYR A 29 -14.96 -19.09 -21.57
CA TYR A 29 -14.71 -17.88 -22.35
C TYR A 29 -13.75 -16.92 -21.64
N PHE A 30 -14.00 -16.64 -20.35
CA PHE A 30 -13.14 -15.76 -19.56
C PHE A 30 -11.82 -16.38 -19.10
N SER A 31 -11.70 -17.70 -19.21
CA SER A 31 -10.46 -18.43 -18.94
C SER A 31 -9.42 -18.30 -20.05
N ILE A 32 -9.87 -17.96 -21.29
CA ILE A 32 -8.99 -17.75 -22.43
C ILE A 32 -8.25 -16.42 -22.25
N GLY A 33 -6.91 -16.43 -22.45
CA GLY A 33 -6.08 -15.24 -22.37
C GLY A 33 -5.87 -14.70 -20.94
N LEU A 34 -6.07 -15.53 -19.90
CA LEU A 34 -5.67 -15.16 -18.55
C LEU A 34 -4.15 -15.13 -18.41
N PRO A 35 -3.60 -14.18 -17.64
CA PRO A 35 -2.19 -14.14 -17.32
C PRO A 35 -1.72 -15.42 -16.62
N ASP A 36 -0.45 -15.75 -16.83
CA ASP A 36 0.15 -16.91 -16.18
C ASP A 36 0.41 -16.62 -14.68
N TYR A 37 -0.34 -17.32 -13.83
CA TYR A 37 -0.21 -17.23 -12.37
C TYR A 37 1.11 -17.82 -11.84
N LYS A 38 1.81 -18.66 -12.62
CA LYS A 38 3.12 -19.22 -12.24
C LYS A 38 4.18 -18.15 -12.04
N LYS A 39 4.00 -16.96 -12.63
CA LYS A 39 4.87 -15.81 -12.39
C LYS A 39 4.96 -15.40 -10.91
N LEU A 40 3.96 -15.76 -10.09
CA LEU A 40 3.97 -15.49 -8.66
C LEU A 40 4.98 -16.33 -7.87
N SER A 41 5.43 -17.48 -8.42
CA SER A 41 6.46 -18.31 -7.75
C SER A 41 7.80 -17.60 -7.67
N ASN A 42 8.17 -16.91 -8.73
CA ASN A 42 9.45 -16.20 -8.86
C ASN A 42 9.33 -14.70 -8.62
N TYR A 43 8.20 -14.27 -8.04
CA TYR A 43 8.01 -12.86 -7.76
C TYR A 43 9.01 -12.36 -6.74
N GLN A 44 9.87 -11.47 -7.18
CA GLN A 44 10.76 -10.67 -6.33
C GLN A 44 10.20 -9.24 -6.29
N PRO A 45 9.83 -8.74 -5.11
CA PRO A 45 9.37 -7.35 -5.00
C PRO A 45 10.50 -6.40 -5.37
N PRO A 46 10.19 -5.24 -6.00
CA PRO A 46 11.19 -4.22 -6.22
C PRO A 46 11.75 -3.75 -4.88
N ILE A 47 13.08 -3.72 -4.77
CA ILE A 47 13.81 -3.32 -3.57
C ILE A 47 14.46 -1.97 -3.83
N SER A 48 14.37 -1.04 -2.86
CA SER A 48 15.01 0.27 -2.94
C SER A 48 16.54 0.14 -2.92
N SER A 49 17.22 0.91 -3.78
CA SER A 49 18.68 1.06 -3.72
C SER A 49 19.07 2.11 -2.69
N ARG A 50 20.13 1.87 -1.97
CA ARG A 50 20.60 2.73 -0.88
C ARG A 50 22.03 3.20 -1.12
N VAL A 51 22.25 4.49 -0.90
CA VAL A 51 23.58 5.12 -1.03
C VAL A 51 24.10 5.45 0.34
N TYR A 52 25.34 5.04 0.57
CA TYR A 52 26.03 5.21 1.85
C TYR A 52 27.28 6.07 1.69
N SER A 53 27.55 6.88 2.71
CA SER A 53 28.82 7.62 2.86
C SER A 53 29.97 6.68 3.22
N ALA A 54 31.19 7.21 3.29
CA ALA A 54 32.38 6.46 3.65
C ALA A 54 32.29 5.85 5.07
N ASP A 55 31.64 6.53 6.01
CA ASP A 55 31.38 6.09 7.37
C ASP A 55 30.10 5.24 7.53
N GLY A 56 29.50 4.81 6.41
CA GLY A 56 28.36 3.89 6.40
C GLY A 56 27.00 4.51 6.71
N LYS A 57 26.87 5.83 6.80
CA LYS A 57 25.59 6.51 6.99
C LYS A 57 24.79 6.57 5.69
N LEU A 58 23.48 6.38 5.80
CA LEU A 58 22.57 6.49 4.66
C LEU A 58 22.49 7.95 4.20
N ILE A 59 22.82 8.21 2.92
CA ILE A 59 22.78 9.57 2.33
C ILE A 59 21.72 9.73 1.25
N ALA A 60 21.26 8.63 0.63
CA ALA A 60 20.12 8.62 -0.28
C ALA A 60 19.48 7.24 -0.37
N GLU A 61 18.18 7.21 -0.70
CA GLU A 61 17.43 6.00 -1.03
C GLU A 61 16.66 6.22 -2.34
N TYR A 62 16.84 5.32 -3.32
CA TYR A 62 16.18 5.38 -4.62
C TYR A 62 15.21 4.23 -4.76
N ALA A 63 13.94 4.55 -4.92
CA ALA A 63 12.87 3.58 -5.11
C ALA A 63 11.75 4.20 -5.95
N ILE A 64 11.09 3.40 -6.77
CA ILE A 64 9.81 3.77 -7.39
C ILE A 64 8.71 3.74 -6.33
N GLU A 65 8.78 2.75 -5.43
CA GLU A 65 7.82 2.49 -4.36
C GLU A 65 8.56 2.20 -3.06
N LYS A 66 8.07 2.73 -1.94
CA LYS A 66 8.59 2.36 -0.62
C LYS A 66 8.12 0.95 -0.30
N ARG A 67 9.03 -0.02 -0.37
CA ARG A 67 8.74 -1.43 -0.17
C ARG A 67 9.86 -2.13 0.59
N LEU A 68 9.48 -2.97 1.55
CA LEU A 68 10.37 -3.86 2.29
C LEU A 68 9.71 -5.23 2.34
N PHE A 69 10.39 -6.25 1.83
CA PHE A 69 9.89 -7.61 1.84
C PHE A 69 10.07 -8.26 3.20
N VAL A 70 9.06 -9.00 3.65
CA VAL A 70 9.07 -9.80 4.87
C VAL A 70 8.59 -11.20 4.55
N PRO A 71 9.39 -12.24 4.83
CA PRO A 71 8.96 -13.64 4.73
C PRO A 71 7.79 -13.90 5.69
N PHE A 72 6.91 -14.85 5.32
CA PHE A 72 5.71 -15.16 6.10
C PHE A 72 6.03 -15.48 7.57
N GLU A 73 7.05 -16.28 7.81
CA GLU A 73 7.50 -16.73 9.15
C GLU A 73 7.94 -15.57 10.05
N SER A 74 8.26 -14.43 9.46
CA SER A 74 8.67 -13.22 10.18
C SER A 74 7.52 -12.24 10.43
N ILE A 75 6.31 -12.53 9.92
CA ILE A 75 5.12 -11.69 10.11
C ILE A 75 4.43 -12.07 11.42
N PRO A 76 4.28 -11.16 12.38
CA PRO A 76 3.61 -11.46 13.64
C PRO A 76 2.13 -11.80 13.47
N ASP A 77 1.60 -12.72 14.29
CA ASP A 77 0.18 -13.10 14.28
C ASP A 77 -0.76 -11.91 14.48
N ILE A 78 -0.35 -10.93 15.27
CA ILE A 78 -1.09 -9.68 15.47
C ILE A 78 -1.42 -9.00 14.12
N VAL A 79 -0.46 -8.97 13.21
CA VAL A 79 -0.63 -8.38 11.88
C VAL A 79 -1.53 -9.25 11.03
N ILE A 80 -1.24 -10.57 10.98
CA ILE A 80 -2.03 -11.55 10.23
C ILE A 80 -3.50 -11.47 10.63
N ASN A 81 -3.79 -11.58 11.92
CA ASN A 81 -5.15 -11.57 12.46
C ASN A 81 -5.88 -10.25 12.17
N SER A 82 -5.17 -9.12 12.21
CA SER A 82 -5.75 -7.80 11.89
C SER A 82 -6.18 -7.71 10.42
N PHE A 83 -5.34 -8.15 9.49
CA PHE A 83 -5.68 -8.14 8.06
C PHE A 83 -6.75 -9.16 7.71
N LEU A 84 -6.71 -10.36 8.28
CA LEU A 84 -7.76 -11.37 8.11
C LEU A 84 -9.12 -10.85 8.62
N SER A 85 -9.14 -10.26 9.80
CA SER A 85 -10.38 -9.70 10.38
C SER A 85 -10.93 -8.53 9.59
N ALA A 86 -10.06 -7.73 8.95
CA ALA A 86 -10.47 -6.58 8.16
C ALA A 86 -10.98 -6.94 6.76
N GLU A 87 -10.34 -7.92 6.09
CA GLU A 87 -10.50 -8.19 4.67
C GLU A 87 -11.12 -9.54 4.36
N ASP A 88 -10.75 -10.60 5.09
CA ASP A 88 -11.13 -11.97 4.74
C ASP A 88 -11.06 -12.94 5.93
N LYS A 89 -12.03 -12.88 6.84
CA LYS A 89 -12.03 -13.69 8.05
C LYS A 89 -12.02 -15.20 7.82
N ASN A 90 -12.54 -15.64 6.67
CA ASN A 90 -12.64 -17.05 6.31
C ASN A 90 -11.50 -17.51 5.38
N PHE A 91 -10.44 -16.72 5.25
CA PHE A 91 -9.36 -16.95 4.30
C PHE A 91 -8.84 -18.38 4.24
N PHE A 92 -8.59 -19.00 5.39
CA PHE A 92 -8.09 -20.37 5.47
C PHE A 92 -9.13 -21.46 5.09
N ASN A 93 -10.42 -21.11 4.99
CA ASN A 93 -11.52 -22.06 4.85
C ASN A 93 -12.14 -22.11 3.44
N HIS A 94 -11.79 -21.20 2.53
CA HIS A 94 -12.35 -21.15 1.19
C HIS A 94 -11.30 -21.33 0.09
N PRO A 95 -11.65 -21.85 -1.09
CA PRO A 95 -10.72 -22.12 -2.20
C PRO A 95 -10.51 -20.89 -3.12
N GLY A 96 -10.24 -19.71 -2.56
CA GLY A 96 -9.97 -18.46 -3.29
C GLY A 96 -11.16 -17.52 -3.45
N VAL A 97 -12.38 -18.03 -3.34
CA VAL A 97 -13.63 -17.26 -3.37
C VAL A 97 -14.51 -17.67 -2.21
N ASP A 98 -14.92 -16.74 -1.35
CA ASP A 98 -15.82 -17.01 -0.24
C ASP A 98 -17.29 -16.91 -0.69
N ALA A 99 -17.87 -18.03 -1.12
CA ALA A 99 -19.26 -18.10 -1.54
C ALA A 99 -20.25 -17.73 -0.41
N LYS A 100 -19.94 -18.11 0.83
CA LYS A 100 -20.77 -17.73 2.00
C LYS A 100 -20.70 -16.23 2.27
N GLY A 101 -19.52 -15.67 2.15
CA GLY A 101 -19.28 -14.22 2.26
C GLY A 101 -20.01 -13.43 1.18
N ILE A 102 -20.00 -13.90 -0.07
CA ILE A 102 -20.75 -13.30 -1.17
C ILE A 102 -22.26 -13.30 -0.89
N LEU A 103 -22.83 -14.45 -0.49
CA LEU A 103 -24.26 -14.52 -0.14
C LEU A 103 -24.60 -13.56 0.99
N ARG A 104 -23.84 -13.56 2.08
CA ARG A 104 -24.04 -12.63 3.19
C ARG A 104 -23.98 -11.17 2.75
N ALA A 105 -22.95 -10.79 1.96
CA ALA A 105 -22.80 -9.44 1.44
C ALA A 105 -23.96 -9.06 0.50
N THR A 106 -24.46 -9.99 -0.31
CA THR A 106 -25.61 -9.74 -1.20
C THR A 106 -26.86 -9.42 -0.40
N PHE A 107 -27.23 -10.22 0.60
CA PHE A 107 -28.37 -9.94 1.47
C PHE A 107 -28.23 -8.60 2.22
N LYS A 108 -27.02 -8.33 2.76
CA LYS A 108 -26.74 -7.08 3.47
C LYS A 108 -26.78 -5.88 2.53
N ASN A 109 -26.33 -6.04 1.29
CA ASN A 109 -26.35 -4.99 0.28
C ASN A 109 -27.77 -4.65 -0.20
N ILE A 110 -28.66 -5.63 -0.30
CA ILE A 110 -30.09 -5.37 -0.56
C ILE A 110 -30.66 -4.46 0.54
N LYS A 111 -30.38 -4.75 1.80
CA LYS A 111 -30.79 -3.90 2.94
C LYS A 111 -30.08 -2.54 2.92
N ASN A 112 -28.80 -2.50 2.58
CA ASN A 112 -28.03 -1.26 2.51
C ASN A 112 -28.53 -0.32 1.40
N ILE A 113 -28.94 -0.85 0.24
CA ILE A 113 -29.53 -0.07 -0.86
C ILE A 113 -30.82 0.60 -0.40
N SER A 114 -31.71 -0.14 0.29
CA SER A 114 -32.96 0.43 0.82
C SER A 114 -32.75 1.52 1.89
N GLN A 115 -31.56 1.54 2.52
CA GLN A 115 -31.18 2.50 3.58
C GLN A 115 -30.18 3.57 3.09
N ASN A 116 -29.91 3.67 1.79
CA ASN A 116 -28.85 4.54 1.22
C ASN A 116 -27.48 4.39 1.89
N LYS A 117 -27.16 3.19 2.38
CA LYS A 117 -25.89 2.86 2.99
C LYS A 117 -24.89 2.33 1.95
N ARG A 118 -23.60 2.46 2.25
CA ARG A 118 -22.54 1.96 1.36
C ARG A 118 -22.59 0.43 1.28
N LEU A 119 -22.36 -0.09 0.06
CA LEU A 119 -22.30 -1.52 -0.20
C LEU A 119 -21.07 -2.16 0.46
N GLU A 120 -21.25 -3.38 0.99
CA GLU A 120 -20.15 -4.22 1.47
C GLU A 120 -19.50 -4.95 0.30
N GLY A 121 -18.17 -4.96 0.27
CA GLY A 121 -17.40 -5.80 -0.64
C GLY A 121 -17.25 -7.21 -0.08
N ALA A 122 -17.22 -8.20 -0.98
CA ALA A 122 -16.98 -9.61 -0.64
C ALA A 122 -15.77 -10.17 -1.43
N SER A 123 -14.77 -9.34 -1.70
CA SER A 123 -13.53 -9.79 -2.38
C SER A 123 -12.59 -10.41 -1.35
N THR A 124 -12.06 -11.59 -1.67
CA THR A 124 -11.10 -12.30 -0.82
C THR A 124 -9.67 -11.75 -1.00
N ILE A 125 -8.79 -12.09 -0.06
CA ILE A 125 -7.35 -11.79 -0.15
C ILE A 125 -6.77 -12.38 -1.44
N THR A 126 -7.11 -13.62 -1.80
CA THR A 126 -6.61 -14.25 -3.03
C THR A 126 -7.09 -13.53 -4.30
N GLN A 127 -8.32 -13.03 -4.32
CA GLN A 127 -8.80 -12.18 -5.43
C GLN A 127 -8.04 -10.85 -5.51
N GLN A 128 -7.67 -10.28 -4.37
CA GLN A 128 -6.83 -9.07 -4.34
C GLN A 128 -5.41 -9.34 -4.83
N VAL A 129 -4.82 -10.50 -4.50
CA VAL A 129 -3.54 -10.94 -5.09
C VAL A 129 -3.66 -11.08 -6.60
N ALA A 130 -4.67 -11.79 -7.09
CA ALA A 130 -4.91 -11.94 -8.53
C ALA A 130 -5.03 -10.59 -9.24
N LYS A 131 -5.78 -9.65 -8.65
CA LYS A 131 -5.94 -8.29 -9.17
C LYS A 131 -4.62 -7.53 -9.21
N ASN A 132 -3.88 -7.49 -8.10
CA ASN A 132 -2.73 -6.62 -7.93
C ASN A 132 -1.50 -7.08 -8.73
N PHE A 133 -1.36 -8.39 -8.97
CA PHE A 133 -0.21 -8.95 -9.66
C PHE A 133 -0.45 -9.28 -11.13
N LEU A 134 -1.69 -9.64 -11.49
CA LEU A 134 -1.96 -10.28 -12.78
C LEU A 134 -2.94 -9.50 -13.65
N LEU A 135 -3.68 -8.54 -13.12
CA LEU A 135 -4.71 -7.83 -13.85
C LEU A 135 -4.47 -6.31 -13.86
N THR A 136 -5.17 -5.64 -14.77
CA THR A 136 -5.14 -4.16 -14.87
C THR A 136 -6.12 -3.51 -13.88
N ASN A 137 -5.94 -2.21 -13.61
CA ASN A 137 -6.80 -1.46 -12.69
C ASN A 137 -8.19 -1.09 -13.27
N GLU A 138 -8.56 -1.64 -14.42
CA GLU A 138 -9.88 -1.40 -15.02
C GLU A 138 -11.01 -1.88 -14.09
N VAL A 139 -12.03 -1.05 -13.91
CA VAL A 139 -13.20 -1.41 -13.10
C VAL A 139 -14.27 -1.98 -14.02
N SER A 140 -14.32 -3.32 -14.15
CA SER A 140 -15.29 -4.00 -15.00
C SER A 140 -15.75 -5.33 -14.41
N MET A 141 -16.97 -5.76 -14.76
CA MET A 141 -17.47 -7.10 -14.40
C MET A 141 -16.60 -8.20 -15.02
N LYS A 142 -16.11 -7.97 -16.25
CA LYS A 142 -15.17 -8.87 -16.92
C LYS A 142 -13.92 -9.13 -16.08
N ARG A 143 -13.32 -8.08 -15.53
CA ARG A 143 -12.18 -8.21 -14.62
C ARG A 143 -12.56 -8.99 -13.35
N LYS A 144 -13.76 -8.76 -12.80
CA LYS A 144 -14.21 -9.46 -11.58
C LYS A 144 -14.34 -10.97 -11.76
N VAL A 145 -14.84 -11.42 -12.92
CA VAL A 145 -14.87 -12.84 -13.28
C VAL A 145 -13.45 -13.40 -13.42
N LYS A 146 -12.55 -12.67 -14.08
CA LYS A 146 -11.13 -13.07 -14.21
C LYS A 146 -10.43 -13.17 -12.86
N GLU A 147 -10.69 -12.25 -11.94
CA GLU A 147 -10.19 -12.31 -10.54
C GLU A 147 -10.61 -13.62 -9.86
N ALA A 148 -11.88 -14.01 -9.98
CA ALA A 148 -12.38 -15.23 -9.36
C ALA A 148 -11.74 -16.49 -9.94
N ILE A 149 -11.59 -16.57 -11.28
CA ILE A 149 -10.94 -17.71 -11.94
C ILE A 149 -9.46 -17.80 -11.54
N LEU A 150 -8.75 -16.67 -11.55
CA LEU A 150 -7.34 -16.62 -11.15
C LEU A 150 -7.17 -16.95 -9.66
N ALA A 151 -8.04 -16.46 -8.78
CA ALA A 151 -8.00 -16.77 -7.37
C ALA A 151 -8.11 -18.29 -7.14
N PHE A 152 -9.00 -18.96 -7.85
CA PHE A 152 -9.13 -20.43 -7.76
C PHE A 152 -7.88 -21.17 -8.28
N ARG A 153 -7.23 -20.66 -9.37
CA ARG A 153 -5.99 -21.24 -9.89
C ARG A 153 -4.81 -21.00 -8.94
N ILE A 154 -4.72 -19.82 -8.33
CA ILE A 154 -3.68 -19.47 -7.34
C ILE A 154 -3.78 -20.37 -6.13
N GLU A 155 -4.97 -20.58 -5.56
CA GLU A 155 -5.19 -21.44 -4.40
C GLU A 155 -4.84 -22.93 -4.66
N ARG A 156 -4.91 -23.37 -5.91
CA ARG A 156 -4.46 -24.72 -6.29
C ARG A 156 -2.94 -24.85 -6.43
N ALA A 157 -2.26 -23.76 -6.68
CA ALA A 157 -0.84 -23.74 -6.98
C ALA A 157 0.03 -23.33 -5.78
N TYR A 158 -0.53 -22.56 -4.85
CA TYR A 158 0.19 -21.98 -3.73
C TYR A 158 -0.50 -22.26 -2.40
N THR A 159 0.30 -22.36 -1.32
CA THR A 159 -0.23 -22.47 0.04
C THR A 159 -0.87 -21.16 0.51
N LYS A 160 -1.73 -21.23 1.50
CA LYS A 160 -2.38 -20.04 2.11
C LYS A 160 -1.36 -19.05 2.65
N GLU A 161 -0.30 -19.56 3.27
CA GLU A 161 0.80 -18.77 3.82
C GLU A 161 1.49 -17.98 2.72
N ARG A 162 1.80 -18.63 1.58
CA ARG A 162 2.42 -17.94 0.44
C ARG A 162 1.51 -16.88 -0.17
N ILE A 163 0.22 -17.15 -0.30
CA ILE A 163 -0.76 -16.16 -0.80
C ILE A 163 -0.84 -14.96 0.14
N LEU A 164 -0.87 -15.21 1.44
CA LEU A 164 -0.92 -14.14 2.44
C LEU A 164 0.38 -13.33 2.48
N GLU A 165 1.54 -13.98 2.35
CA GLU A 165 2.84 -13.33 2.20
C GLU A 165 2.85 -12.38 1.01
N LEU A 166 2.43 -12.86 -0.17
CA LEU A 166 2.32 -12.03 -1.38
C LEU A 166 1.40 -10.83 -1.14
N TYR A 167 0.24 -11.06 -0.52
CA TYR A 167 -0.71 -9.99 -0.22
C TYR A 167 -0.12 -8.93 0.71
N LEU A 168 0.42 -9.35 1.87
CA LEU A 168 0.93 -8.44 2.90
C LEU A 168 2.18 -7.66 2.46
N ASN A 169 2.94 -8.18 1.50
CA ASN A 169 4.08 -7.49 0.91
C ASN A 169 3.72 -6.58 -0.28
N GLN A 170 2.53 -6.75 -0.89
CA GLN A 170 2.12 -6.02 -2.09
C GLN A 170 1.07 -4.94 -1.84
N ILE A 171 0.25 -5.09 -0.80
CA ILE A 171 -0.91 -4.21 -0.62
C ILE A 171 -0.48 -2.74 -0.43
N TYR A 172 -1.15 -1.84 -1.15
CA TYR A 172 -0.93 -0.40 -1.01
C TYR A 172 -1.59 0.15 0.24
N LEU A 173 -0.81 0.78 1.10
CA LEU A 173 -1.24 1.29 2.40
C LEU A 173 -1.21 2.83 2.51
N GLY A 174 -1.03 3.51 1.39
CA GLY A 174 -0.96 4.98 1.36
C GLY A 174 0.47 5.52 1.51
N GLN A 175 0.65 6.84 1.37
CA GLN A 175 1.95 7.54 1.49
C GLN A 175 3.07 6.98 0.58
N GLY A 176 2.69 6.33 -0.54
CA GLY A 176 3.64 5.66 -1.43
C GLY A 176 4.19 4.35 -0.86
N THR A 177 3.61 3.81 0.23
CA THR A 177 4.06 2.58 0.86
C THR A 177 3.30 1.36 0.34
N TYR A 178 4.05 0.34 0.00
CA TYR A 178 3.56 -0.97 -0.41
C TYR A 178 4.06 -2.03 0.57
N GLY A 179 3.14 -2.83 1.08
CA GLY A 179 3.38 -3.84 2.10
C GLY A 179 3.48 -3.30 3.53
N ILE A 180 3.27 -4.23 4.46
CA ILE A 180 3.15 -3.95 5.89
C ILE A 180 4.42 -3.37 6.52
N ALA A 181 5.60 -3.84 6.10
CA ALA A 181 6.86 -3.41 6.71
C ALA A 181 7.20 -1.95 6.36
N ALA A 182 7.02 -1.56 5.09
CA ALA A 182 7.22 -0.18 4.68
C ALA A 182 6.20 0.76 5.34
N ALA A 183 4.94 0.32 5.45
CA ALA A 183 3.90 1.09 6.11
C ALA A 183 4.13 1.22 7.63
N SER A 184 4.58 0.16 8.30
CA SER A 184 4.94 0.20 9.72
C SER A 184 6.00 1.27 10.02
N LEU A 185 7.06 1.31 9.21
CA LEU A 185 8.10 2.33 9.34
C LEU A 185 7.58 3.74 9.02
N GLU A 186 6.76 3.89 7.96
CA GLU A 186 6.26 5.20 7.54
C GLU A 186 5.31 5.83 8.53
N TYR A 187 4.39 5.04 9.12
CA TYR A 187 3.35 5.56 10.02
C TYR A 187 3.75 5.58 11.49
N PHE A 188 4.64 4.67 11.91
CA PHE A 188 4.95 4.49 13.33
C PHE A 188 6.44 4.56 13.68
N ASP A 189 7.33 4.53 12.67
CA ASP A 189 8.78 4.39 12.86
C ASP A 189 9.13 3.14 13.70
N LYS A 190 8.40 2.04 13.45
CA LYS A 190 8.51 0.75 14.14
C LYS A 190 8.76 -0.38 13.16
N SER A 191 9.50 -1.40 13.59
CA SER A 191 9.50 -2.69 12.90
C SER A 191 8.12 -3.37 13.06
N ILE A 192 7.78 -4.32 12.17
CA ILE A 192 6.50 -5.05 12.27
C ILE A 192 6.37 -5.85 13.56
N LYS A 193 7.48 -6.23 14.19
CA LYS A 193 7.51 -6.98 15.47
C LYS A 193 7.15 -6.12 16.67
N GLU A 194 7.23 -4.79 16.55
CA GLU A 194 6.92 -3.82 17.61
C GLU A 194 5.51 -3.26 17.50
N LEU A 195 4.74 -3.71 16.49
CA LEU A 195 3.36 -3.27 16.31
C LEU A 195 2.45 -3.82 17.41
N THR A 196 1.58 -2.97 17.91
CA THR A 196 0.47 -3.35 18.78
C THR A 196 -0.76 -3.75 17.95
N TYR A 197 -1.79 -4.35 18.57
CA TYR A 197 -3.08 -4.58 17.89
C TYR A 197 -3.71 -3.28 17.36
N SER A 198 -3.57 -2.18 18.10
CA SER A 198 -4.06 -0.87 17.64
C SER A 198 -3.34 -0.38 16.38
N ASP A 199 -2.00 -0.54 16.32
CA ASP A 199 -1.19 -0.17 15.16
C ASP A 199 -1.54 -1.06 13.96
N SER A 200 -1.59 -2.39 14.18
CA SER A 200 -1.90 -3.38 13.14
C SER A 200 -3.32 -3.22 12.60
N ALA A 201 -4.30 -2.94 13.45
CA ALA A 201 -5.67 -2.66 13.06
C ALA A 201 -5.78 -1.38 12.22
N LEU A 202 -4.97 -0.34 12.51
CA LEU A 202 -4.89 0.83 11.66
C LEU A 202 -4.34 0.50 10.27
N LEU A 203 -3.23 -0.24 10.17
CA LEU A 203 -2.70 -0.67 8.87
C LEU A 203 -3.71 -1.50 8.09
N ALA A 204 -4.38 -2.46 8.74
CA ALA A 204 -5.40 -3.30 8.13
C ALA A 204 -6.67 -2.54 7.71
N ALA A 205 -6.89 -1.34 8.25
CA ALA A 205 -7.99 -0.46 7.87
C ALA A 205 -7.76 0.30 6.55
N LEU A 206 -6.48 0.48 6.15
CA LEU A 206 -6.09 1.35 5.02
C LEU A 206 -6.43 0.79 3.63
N PRO A 207 -6.30 -0.53 3.32
CA PRO A 207 -6.49 -1.06 1.97
C PRO A 207 -7.81 -0.65 1.32
N LYS A 208 -8.87 -0.53 2.10
CA LYS A 208 -10.21 -0.18 1.61
C LYS A 208 -10.30 1.20 0.92
N ALA A 209 -9.55 2.19 1.40
CA ALA A 209 -9.44 3.52 0.80
C ALA A 209 -8.24 4.29 1.40
N PRO A 210 -7.00 4.02 0.97
CA PRO A 210 -5.79 4.55 1.61
C PRO A 210 -5.74 6.08 1.69
N SER A 211 -6.24 6.76 0.65
CA SER A 211 -6.28 8.23 0.64
C SER A 211 -7.31 8.80 1.61
N LYS A 212 -8.47 8.13 1.75
CA LYS A 212 -9.57 8.59 2.63
C LYS A 212 -9.28 8.29 4.11
N TYR A 213 -8.58 7.20 4.39
CA TYR A 213 -8.24 6.76 5.74
C TYR A 213 -6.82 7.14 6.14
N ASN A 214 -6.20 8.09 5.42
CA ASN A 214 -4.87 8.58 5.74
C ASN A 214 -4.85 9.22 7.13
N PRO A 215 -4.13 8.64 8.11
CA PRO A 215 -4.20 9.09 9.49
C PRO A 215 -3.53 10.44 9.74
N HIS A 216 -2.59 10.87 8.86
CA HIS A 216 -1.98 12.19 8.95
C HIS A 216 -2.90 13.30 8.43
N ARG A 217 -3.83 12.99 7.50
CA ARG A 217 -4.76 13.99 6.93
C ARG A 217 -6.12 13.96 7.63
N TYR A 218 -6.58 12.77 8.00
CA TYR A 218 -7.93 12.56 8.52
C TYR A 218 -7.88 11.64 9.76
N PRO A 219 -7.27 12.07 10.89
CA PRO A 219 -7.03 11.23 12.06
C PRO A 219 -8.30 10.62 12.64
N GLU A 220 -9.39 11.38 12.75
CA GLU A 220 -10.66 10.89 13.31
C GLU A 220 -11.31 9.82 12.42
N VAL A 221 -11.27 10.00 11.11
CA VAL A 221 -11.79 9.00 10.16
C VAL A 221 -10.95 7.72 10.20
N ALA A 222 -9.64 7.86 10.31
CA ALA A 222 -8.71 6.74 10.44
C ALA A 222 -8.93 6.01 11.78
N LYS A 223 -9.08 6.73 12.89
CA LYS A 223 -9.40 6.18 14.22
C LYS A 223 -10.72 5.42 14.20
N PHE A 224 -11.77 6.01 13.63
CA PHE A 224 -13.05 5.33 13.48
C PHE A 224 -12.89 4.01 12.70
N ARG A 225 -12.16 4.04 11.59
CA ARG A 225 -11.96 2.84 10.77
C ARG A 225 -11.10 1.78 11.46
N ARG A 226 -10.03 2.19 12.19
CA ARG A 226 -9.26 1.29 13.06
C ARG A 226 -10.17 0.59 14.08
N ASN A 227 -11.05 1.34 14.72
CA ASN A 227 -11.95 0.82 15.74
C ASN A 227 -12.90 -0.25 15.18
N LEU A 228 -13.35 -0.12 13.92
CA LEU A 228 -14.12 -1.17 13.25
C LEU A 228 -13.30 -2.45 13.04
N VAL A 229 -12.00 -2.33 12.74
CA VAL A 229 -11.13 -3.52 12.65
C VAL A 229 -10.91 -4.17 14.01
N LEU A 230 -10.76 -3.37 15.06
CA LEU A 230 -10.67 -3.88 16.43
C LEU A 230 -11.94 -4.62 16.87
N GLN A 231 -13.13 -4.14 16.48
CA GLN A 231 -14.39 -4.86 16.70
C GLN A 231 -14.41 -6.21 15.97
N ASN A 232 -13.98 -6.23 14.70
CA ASN A 232 -13.88 -7.47 13.94
C ASN A 232 -12.88 -8.47 14.59
N LEU A 233 -11.78 -7.97 15.18
CA LEU A 233 -10.83 -8.81 15.92
C LEU A 233 -11.46 -9.44 17.15
N GLU A 234 -12.28 -8.71 17.87
CA GLU A 234 -13.03 -9.23 19.02
C GLU A 234 -14.10 -10.23 18.57
N GLU A 235 -14.91 -9.90 17.56
CA GLU A 235 -15.91 -10.81 16.99
C GLU A 235 -15.31 -12.12 16.45
N ASN A 236 -14.04 -12.10 16.04
CA ASN A 236 -13.29 -13.28 15.59
C ASN A 236 -12.50 -13.96 16.72
N ASN A 237 -12.64 -13.52 17.98
CA ASN A 237 -11.99 -14.05 19.18
C ASN A 237 -10.45 -13.93 19.20
N PHE A 238 -9.87 -12.98 18.47
CA PHE A 238 -8.43 -12.71 18.52
C PHE A 238 -8.04 -11.79 19.67
N ILE A 239 -8.97 -10.96 20.15
CA ILE A 239 -8.79 -10.13 21.35
C ILE A 239 -10.02 -10.24 22.26
N SER A 240 -9.82 -10.04 23.56
CA SER A 240 -10.92 -9.99 24.53
C SER A 240 -11.66 -8.65 24.46
N LYS A 241 -12.90 -8.64 24.98
CA LYS A 241 -13.70 -7.41 25.11
C LYS A 241 -12.98 -6.32 25.89
N GLN A 242 -12.28 -6.70 26.97
CA GLN A 242 -11.51 -5.76 27.77
C GLN A 242 -10.39 -5.07 26.96
N LYS A 243 -9.66 -5.84 26.13
CA LYS A 243 -8.63 -5.31 25.23
C LYS A 243 -9.23 -4.44 24.12
N LEU A 244 -10.42 -4.80 23.62
CA LEU A 244 -11.14 -3.96 22.65
C LEU A 244 -11.40 -2.56 23.24
N ASP A 245 -11.99 -2.50 24.44
CA ASP A 245 -12.34 -1.24 25.10
C ASP A 245 -11.08 -0.39 25.40
N GLU A 246 -9.98 -1.04 25.79
CA GLU A 246 -8.68 -0.38 25.97
C GLU A 246 -8.18 0.23 24.65
N PHE A 247 -8.07 -0.57 23.59
CA PHE A 247 -7.47 -0.12 22.33
C PHE A 247 -8.31 0.91 21.58
N GLN A 248 -9.64 0.88 21.69
CA GLN A 248 -10.50 1.86 21.05
C GLN A 248 -10.33 3.27 21.63
N ASN A 249 -10.01 3.37 22.92
CA ASN A 249 -9.78 4.64 23.60
C ASN A 249 -8.40 5.25 23.29
N LEU A 250 -7.43 4.44 22.84
CA LEU A 250 -6.10 4.95 22.51
C LEU A 250 -6.15 5.93 21.33
N GLN A 251 -5.38 7.01 21.46
CA GLN A 251 -5.10 7.91 20.35
C GLN A 251 -4.17 7.25 19.32
N LEU A 252 -4.17 7.77 18.09
CA LEU A 252 -3.25 7.31 17.06
C LEU A 252 -1.83 7.82 17.40
N ASN A 253 -0.92 6.90 17.70
CA ASN A 253 0.48 7.26 17.99
C ASN A 253 1.31 7.21 16.69
N LEU A 254 1.13 8.22 15.85
CA LEU A 254 1.82 8.34 14.58
C LEU A 254 3.21 8.95 14.77
N LYS A 255 4.22 8.32 14.17
CA LYS A 255 5.57 8.87 14.09
C LYS A 255 6.01 8.81 12.64
N LYS A 256 6.43 9.95 12.09
CA LYS A 256 7.06 9.94 10.77
C LYS A 256 8.44 9.29 10.86
N ARG A 257 8.71 8.39 9.92
CA ARG A 257 10.05 7.82 9.76
C ARG A 257 11.08 8.95 9.67
N LYS A 258 12.00 8.98 10.61
CA LYS A 258 13.15 9.87 10.57
C LYS A 258 14.25 9.21 9.75
N ILE A 259 14.25 9.42 8.45
CA ILE A 259 15.43 9.12 7.65
C ILE A 259 16.34 10.34 7.82
N GLU A 260 17.40 10.21 8.57
CA GLU A 260 18.45 11.23 8.64
C GLU A 260 19.25 11.22 7.32
N ILE A 261 18.62 11.74 6.27
CA ILE A 261 19.32 12.01 5.01
C ILE A 261 20.05 13.34 5.19
N VAL A 262 21.33 13.33 4.92
CA VAL A 262 22.16 14.53 4.97
C VAL A 262 21.81 15.41 3.75
N ASN A 263 20.98 16.42 3.96
CA ASN A 263 20.52 17.32 2.90
C ASN A 263 21.66 18.02 2.15
N GLU A 264 22.78 18.25 2.82
CA GLU A 264 23.99 18.80 2.24
C GLU A 264 24.65 17.86 1.20
N ALA A 265 24.28 16.59 1.18
CA ALA A 265 24.76 15.63 0.19
C ALA A 265 23.87 15.54 -1.07
N ASN A 266 22.77 16.25 -1.17
CA ASN A 266 21.78 16.08 -2.26
C ASN A 266 22.37 16.25 -3.66
N SER A 267 23.22 17.26 -3.89
CA SER A 267 23.88 17.44 -5.19
C SER A 267 24.85 16.30 -5.52
N TYR A 268 25.58 15.82 -4.53
CA TYR A 268 26.49 14.70 -4.67
C TYR A 268 25.74 13.39 -4.97
N THR A 269 24.68 13.11 -4.23
CA THR A 269 23.87 11.91 -4.43
C THR A 269 23.15 11.91 -5.77
N GLU A 270 22.82 13.09 -6.33
CA GLU A 270 22.25 13.20 -7.67
C GLU A 270 23.29 12.81 -8.75
N GLU A 271 24.54 13.20 -8.62
CA GLU A 271 25.59 12.73 -9.53
C GLU A 271 25.85 11.23 -9.40
N VAL A 272 25.83 10.67 -8.18
CA VAL A 272 25.87 9.23 -7.95
C VAL A 272 24.70 8.54 -8.64
N ARG A 273 23.47 9.09 -8.53
CA ARG A 273 22.30 8.57 -9.19
C ARG A 273 22.45 8.52 -10.71
N ARG A 274 22.94 9.61 -11.32
CA ARG A 274 23.19 9.67 -12.78
C ARG A 274 24.20 8.63 -13.22
N SER A 275 25.35 8.59 -12.56
CA SER A 275 26.42 7.64 -12.88
C SER A 275 25.98 6.19 -12.75
N VAL A 276 25.24 5.85 -11.67
CA VAL A 276 24.71 4.48 -11.49
C VAL A 276 23.63 4.17 -12.52
N ASN A 277 22.76 5.14 -12.86
CA ASN A 277 21.75 4.94 -13.88
C ASN A 277 22.34 4.72 -15.29
N GLU A 278 23.39 5.44 -15.63
CA GLU A 278 24.11 5.28 -16.90
C GLU A 278 24.81 3.91 -17.00
N ASN A 279 25.46 3.45 -15.92
CA ASN A 279 26.24 2.22 -15.94
C ASN A 279 25.41 0.95 -15.72
N TYR A 280 24.34 1.02 -14.94
CA TYR A 280 23.56 -0.15 -14.53
C TYR A 280 22.10 -0.13 -15.03
N GLY A 281 21.61 1.01 -15.47
CA GLY A 281 20.25 1.20 -15.98
C GLY A 281 19.23 1.50 -14.88
N PHE A 282 18.10 2.08 -15.31
CA PHE A 282 16.99 2.53 -14.45
C PHE A 282 16.43 1.39 -13.58
N GLU A 283 16.20 0.22 -14.19
CA GLU A 283 15.56 -0.90 -13.49
C GLU A 283 16.41 -1.40 -12.31
N LYS A 284 17.73 -1.54 -12.52
CA LYS A 284 18.64 -1.97 -11.43
C LYS A 284 18.69 -0.94 -10.30
N LEU A 285 18.78 0.34 -10.65
CA LEU A 285 18.85 1.40 -9.67
C LEU A 285 17.57 1.52 -8.82
N TYR A 286 16.40 1.36 -9.41
CA TYR A 286 15.14 1.65 -8.70
C TYR A 286 14.38 0.42 -8.21
N SER A 287 14.78 -0.80 -8.64
CA SER A 287 14.01 -2.01 -8.37
C SER A 287 14.81 -3.20 -7.85
N GLN A 288 16.15 -3.22 -8.02
CA GLN A 288 16.97 -4.41 -7.70
C GLN A 288 17.78 -4.28 -6.39
N GLY A 289 17.61 -3.20 -5.63
CA GLY A 289 18.18 -3.08 -4.28
C GLY A 289 19.68 -2.95 -4.24
N LEU A 290 20.28 -2.06 -5.06
CA LEU A 290 21.71 -1.83 -5.04
C LEU A 290 22.17 -1.22 -3.71
N SER A 291 23.28 -1.73 -3.16
CA SER A 291 23.99 -1.13 -2.04
C SER A 291 25.19 -0.34 -2.59
N ILE A 292 25.06 0.98 -2.64
CA ILE A 292 26.05 1.87 -3.26
C ILE A 292 26.85 2.54 -2.16
N ARG A 293 28.14 2.21 -2.07
CA ARG A 293 29.07 2.85 -1.14
C ARG A 293 29.85 3.95 -1.86
N THR A 294 29.91 5.10 -1.24
CA THR A 294 30.65 6.25 -1.79
C THR A 294 31.79 6.67 -0.86
N PRO A 295 32.86 7.32 -1.38
CA PRO A 295 33.92 7.86 -0.55
C PRO A 295 33.53 9.17 0.15
N LEU A 296 32.26 9.61 0.11
CA LEU A 296 31.82 10.87 0.68
C LEU A 296 32.05 10.91 2.20
N ASN A 297 32.81 11.88 2.67
CA ASN A 297 32.91 12.25 4.08
C ASN A 297 31.90 13.35 4.38
N ILE A 298 30.91 13.05 5.23
CA ILE A 298 29.79 13.97 5.52
C ILE A 298 30.28 15.28 6.15
N SER A 299 31.26 15.24 7.06
CA SER A 299 31.76 16.46 7.72
C SER A 299 32.44 17.39 6.73
N TYR A 300 33.24 16.87 5.82
CA TYR A 300 33.86 17.65 4.77
C TYR A 300 32.84 18.19 3.78
N GLN A 301 31.83 17.41 3.44
CA GLN A 301 30.73 17.87 2.58
C GLN A 301 29.98 19.06 3.18
N ILE A 302 29.65 19.00 4.46
CA ILE A 302 28.97 20.11 5.18
C ILE A 302 29.86 21.36 5.19
N GLN A 303 31.16 21.21 5.44
CA GLN A 303 32.09 22.33 5.43
C GLN A 303 32.27 22.93 4.03
N ALA A 304 32.37 22.07 3.01
CA ALA A 304 32.49 22.51 1.62
C ALA A 304 31.27 23.34 1.18
N ILE A 305 30.05 22.89 1.47
CA ILE A 305 28.83 23.66 1.15
C ILE A 305 28.77 24.97 1.91
N LYS A 306 29.10 25.00 3.19
CA LYS A 306 29.15 26.23 3.98
C LYS A 306 30.15 27.22 3.39
N SER A 307 31.33 26.74 3.01
CA SER A 307 32.38 27.57 2.40
C SER A 307 31.97 28.11 1.03
N LEU A 308 31.37 27.24 0.18
CA LEU A 308 30.84 27.62 -1.12
C LEU A 308 29.77 28.71 -0.99
N ARG A 309 28.76 28.50 -0.14
CA ARG A 309 27.68 29.47 0.09
C ARG A 309 28.25 30.82 0.56
N LYS A 310 29.16 30.80 1.54
CA LYS A 310 29.82 32.01 2.02
C LYS A 310 30.64 32.72 0.92
N GLY A 311 31.31 31.93 0.08
CA GLY A 311 32.05 32.47 -1.08
C GLY A 311 31.12 33.14 -2.09
N ILE A 312 30.00 32.52 -2.44
CA ILE A 312 29.00 33.10 -3.38
C ILE A 312 28.35 34.34 -2.77
N GLU A 313 27.96 34.33 -1.49
CA GLU A 313 27.42 35.53 -0.82
C GLU A 313 28.41 36.68 -0.81
N ASN A 314 29.69 36.40 -0.53
CA ASN A 314 30.74 37.43 -0.54
C ASN A 314 30.98 37.98 -1.94
N TYR A 315 30.96 37.12 -2.97
CA TYR A 315 31.06 37.53 -4.36
C TYR A 315 29.90 38.44 -4.76
N ASP A 316 28.65 38.02 -4.47
CA ASP A 316 27.45 38.78 -4.78
C ASP A 316 27.44 40.14 -4.09
N ARG A 317 27.81 40.21 -2.81
CA ARG A 317 27.94 41.48 -2.08
C ARG A 317 28.97 42.43 -2.69
N ARG A 318 30.07 41.93 -3.23
CA ARG A 318 31.09 42.76 -3.87
C ARG A 318 30.68 43.22 -5.26
N HIS A 319 29.88 42.43 -6.01
CA HIS A 319 29.63 42.65 -7.44
C HIS A 319 28.21 43.11 -7.77
N GLY A 320 27.27 43.07 -6.90
CA GLY A 320 25.92 43.47 -7.28
C GLY A 320 24.88 43.48 -6.19
N TRP A 321 25.23 43.00 -4.99
CA TRP A 321 24.26 42.97 -3.91
C TRP A 321 23.78 44.37 -3.52
N ARG A 322 22.50 44.63 -3.70
CA ARG A 322 21.86 45.92 -3.35
C ARG A 322 20.92 45.80 -2.13
N GLY A 323 21.01 44.73 -1.38
CA GLY A 323 20.10 44.44 -0.27
C GLY A 323 18.80 43.80 -0.70
N PRO A 324 17.92 43.41 0.23
CA PRO A 324 16.64 42.85 -0.07
C PRO A 324 15.72 43.87 -0.74
N LEU A 325 14.94 43.44 -1.71
CA LEU A 325 13.97 44.28 -2.41
C LEU A 325 12.90 44.85 -1.47
N THR A 326 12.56 44.06 -0.45
CA THR A 326 11.60 44.45 0.60
C THR A 326 11.85 43.70 1.90
N ASN A 327 11.37 44.26 3.02
CA ASN A 327 11.44 43.59 4.32
C ASN A 327 10.03 43.14 4.74
N LYS A 328 9.79 41.83 4.74
CA LYS A 328 8.50 41.22 5.06
C LYS A 328 8.00 41.55 6.47
N ILE A 329 8.88 41.88 7.41
CA ILE A 329 8.52 42.22 8.80
C ILE A 329 7.64 43.48 8.86
N LYS A 330 7.83 44.43 7.91
CA LYS A 330 7.02 45.66 7.85
C LYS A 330 5.65 45.48 7.19
N TYR A 331 5.36 44.32 6.57
CA TYR A 331 4.15 44.13 5.77
C TYR A 331 3.42 42.83 6.20
N LYS A 332 2.23 42.98 6.77
CA LYS A 332 1.39 41.83 7.12
C LYS A 332 1.00 40.98 5.89
N ASN A 333 0.86 41.59 4.73
CA ASN A 333 0.45 40.92 3.48
C ASN A 333 1.59 40.87 2.44
N TRP A 334 2.76 40.40 2.85
CA TRP A 334 3.95 40.35 1.98
C TRP A 334 3.77 39.49 0.71
N LYS A 335 2.88 38.50 0.71
CA LYS A 335 2.58 37.68 -0.47
C LYS A 335 1.99 38.51 -1.59
N ASN A 336 1.01 39.36 -1.29
CA ASN A 336 0.39 40.27 -2.27
C ASN A 336 1.37 41.37 -2.78
N LEU A 337 2.41 41.62 -1.99
CA LEU A 337 3.48 42.56 -2.39
C LEU A 337 4.44 41.89 -3.37
N LEU A 338 4.78 40.63 -3.19
CA LEU A 338 5.62 39.86 -4.11
C LEU A 338 4.99 39.75 -5.50
N ASP A 339 3.68 39.56 -5.59
CA ASP A 339 2.95 39.50 -6.86
C ASP A 339 3.00 40.83 -7.66
N LYS A 340 3.24 41.96 -6.97
CA LYS A 340 3.38 43.28 -7.58
C LYS A 340 4.82 43.62 -7.98
N ILE A 341 5.81 42.90 -7.46
CA ILE A 341 7.22 43.08 -7.82
C ILE A 341 7.46 42.34 -9.14
N LYS A 342 7.62 43.10 -10.24
CA LYS A 342 8.12 42.53 -11.50
C LYS A 342 9.52 42.00 -11.26
N LEU A 343 9.66 40.69 -11.21
CA LEU A 343 10.98 40.06 -11.22
C LEU A 343 11.66 40.46 -12.54
N ILE A 344 12.83 41.04 -12.43
CA ILE A 344 13.66 41.32 -13.60
C ILE A 344 14.04 39.97 -14.18
N GLN A 345 13.44 39.61 -15.32
CA GLN A 345 13.85 38.43 -16.09
C GLN A 345 15.24 38.77 -16.67
N HIS A 346 16.25 38.03 -16.24
CA HIS A 346 17.56 37.98 -16.87
C HIS A 346 17.58 36.96 -17.98
#